data_fe6af87529f64214283e2b097cc49aa0
#
_entry.id   fe6af87529f64214283e2b097cc49aa0
#
_cell.length_a   1.000
_cell.length_b   1.000
_cell.length_c   1.000
_cell.angle_alpha   90.00
_cell.angle_beta   90.00
_cell.angle_gamma   90.00
#
_symmetry.space_group_name_H-M   'P 1'
#
loop_
_entity.id
_entity.type
_entity.pdbx_description
1 polymer ?
#
loop_
_entity_poly.entity_id
_entity_poly.type
_entity_poly.pdbx_seq_one_letter_code
_entity_poly.pdbx_strand_id
1 'polypeptide(L)'
;FGQIRAADPKTPDEFTFAGRIAERLGPDRDARFALAYKLRVAVVAQAITKDEVTTRYSLNGTANFVRTDGASGAEVTRGQVSTFTSYSTRGTTIATMAAEQDAHDRLARMLADQVVTRLLAVDPASLQ
;
A
#
# COMPACT_ATOMS: atom_id res chain seq x y z
N PHE A 1 15.63 -12.47 -4.31
CA PHE A 1 14.80 -11.59 -3.46
C PHE A 1 15.34 -11.59 -2.04
N GLY A 2 14.74 -10.78 -1.16
CA GLY A 2 15.27 -10.62 0.20
C GLY A 2 16.30 -9.52 0.30
N GLN A 3 16.47 -8.73 -0.75
CA GLN A 3 17.42 -7.63 -0.79
C GLN A 3 16.85 -6.30 -0.28
N ILE A 4 15.56 -6.25 -0.01
CA ILE A 4 14.88 -5.04 0.43
C ILE A 4 14.22 -5.27 1.77
N ARG A 5 14.49 -4.37 2.71
CA ARG A 5 13.81 -4.32 4.00
C ARG A 5 12.90 -3.11 4.05
N ALA A 6 11.60 -3.35 4.21
CA ALA A 6 10.63 -2.28 4.37
C ALA A 6 10.70 -1.68 5.77
N ALA A 7 10.41 -0.39 5.89
CA ALA A 7 10.33 0.28 7.18
C ALA A 7 9.24 -0.38 8.05
N ASP A 8 9.43 -0.30 9.38
CA ASP A 8 8.49 -0.91 10.30
C ASP A 8 7.11 -0.24 10.20
N PRO A 9 6.04 -1.04 10.08
CA PRO A 9 4.70 -0.49 9.97
C PRO A 9 4.21 0.10 11.29
N LYS A 10 3.47 1.21 11.21
CA LYS A 10 2.93 1.89 12.38
C LYS A 10 1.40 1.93 12.38
N THR A 11 0.77 1.58 11.27
CA THR A 11 -0.69 1.56 11.14
C THR A 11 -1.13 0.22 10.56
N PRO A 12 -2.42 -0.14 10.70
CA PRO A 12 -2.93 -1.38 10.07
C PRO A 12 -2.71 -1.41 8.56
N ASP A 13 -2.90 -0.28 7.88
CA ASP A 13 -2.68 -0.21 6.44
C ASP A 13 -1.21 -0.43 6.09
N GLU A 14 -0.30 0.17 6.85
CA GLU A 14 1.14 -0.03 6.67
C GLU A 14 1.55 -1.46 6.96
N PHE A 15 0.91 -2.09 7.95
CA PHE A 15 1.18 -3.49 8.28
C PHE A 15 0.83 -4.40 7.10
N THR A 16 -0.34 -4.20 6.50
CA THR A 16 -0.77 -4.96 5.33
C THR A 16 0.16 -4.68 4.15
N PHE A 17 0.51 -3.42 3.93
CA PHE A 17 1.41 -3.01 2.87
C PHE A 17 2.79 -3.68 3.02
N ALA A 18 3.42 -3.56 4.19
CA ALA A 18 4.74 -4.13 4.43
C ALA A 18 4.72 -5.65 4.33
N GLY A 19 3.66 -6.28 4.83
CA GLY A 19 3.49 -7.73 4.72
C GLY A 19 3.41 -8.20 3.27
N ARG A 20 2.69 -7.45 2.43
CA ARG A 20 2.59 -7.78 1.01
C ARG A 20 3.92 -7.60 0.29
N ILE A 21 4.69 -6.56 0.62
CA ILE A 21 6.04 -6.38 0.08
C ILE A 21 6.91 -7.61 0.42
N ALA A 22 6.85 -8.06 1.68
CA ALA A 22 7.61 -9.23 2.11
C ALA A 22 7.17 -10.51 1.40
N GLU A 23 5.87 -10.69 1.16
CA GLU A 23 5.37 -11.83 0.38
C GLU A 23 5.93 -11.85 -1.04
N ARG A 24 5.97 -10.68 -1.68
CA ARG A 24 6.37 -10.56 -3.08
C ARG A 24 7.89 -10.63 -3.26
N LEU A 25 8.65 -10.05 -2.34
CA LEU A 25 10.10 -9.95 -2.45
C LEU A 25 10.85 -10.91 -1.54
N GLY A 26 10.13 -11.70 -0.73
CA GLY A 26 10.71 -12.63 0.19
C GLY A 26 11.15 -11.97 1.49
N PRO A 27 11.56 -12.77 2.50
CA PRO A 27 12.00 -12.23 3.79
C PRO A 27 13.26 -11.37 3.63
N ASP A 28 13.39 -10.37 4.50
CA ASP A 28 14.46 -9.38 4.45
C ASP A 28 15.77 -9.87 5.07
N ARG A 29 16.19 -11.08 4.73
CA ARG A 29 17.46 -11.63 5.18
C ARG A 29 18.61 -10.91 4.48
N ASP A 30 19.56 -10.40 5.24
CA ASP A 30 20.73 -9.71 4.68
C ASP A 30 20.34 -8.60 3.69
N ALA A 31 19.30 -7.84 4.03
CA ALA A 31 18.77 -6.83 3.14
C ALA A 31 19.81 -5.76 2.80
N ARG A 32 20.10 -5.62 1.52
CA ARG A 32 21.04 -4.63 0.99
C ARG A 32 20.41 -3.24 0.89
N PHE A 33 19.10 -3.20 0.67
CA PHE A 33 18.38 -1.96 0.45
C PHE A 33 17.33 -1.75 1.54
N ALA A 34 17.09 -0.51 1.89
CA ALA A 34 15.99 -0.13 2.77
C ALA A 34 14.91 0.56 1.94
N LEU A 35 13.66 0.24 2.22
CA LEU A 35 12.51 0.86 1.58
C LEU A 35 11.75 1.69 2.62
N ALA A 36 11.82 2.99 2.47
CA ALA A 36 10.98 3.91 3.23
C ALA A 36 9.71 4.17 2.42
N TYR A 37 8.59 4.26 3.10
CA TYR A 37 7.32 4.49 2.44
C TYR A 37 6.42 5.36 3.31
N LYS A 38 5.48 6.03 2.65
CA LYS A 38 4.46 6.82 3.32
C LYS A 38 3.15 6.60 2.60
N LEU A 39 2.15 6.14 3.34
CA LEU A 39 0.83 5.88 2.79
C LEU A 39 -0.12 7.01 3.14
N ARG A 40 -0.96 7.38 2.18
CA ARG A 40 -2.06 8.31 2.39
C ARG A 40 -3.33 7.68 1.88
N VAL A 41 -4.38 7.74 2.70
CA VAL A 41 -5.69 7.23 2.30
C VAL A 41 -6.70 8.34 2.54
N ALA A 42 -7.36 8.75 1.47
CA ALA A 42 -8.44 9.74 1.54
C ALA A 42 -9.77 9.03 1.33
N VAL A 43 -10.73 9.31 2.19
CA VAL A 43 -12.07 8.75 2.09
C VAL A 43 -12.98 9.77 1.43
N VAL A 44 -13.62 9.37 0.33
CA VAL A 44 -14.51 10.26 -0.42
C VAL A 44 -15.90 9.64 -0.43
N ALA A 45 -16.88 10.39 0.10
CA ALA A 45 -18.27 9.98 0.07
C ALA A 45 -18.84 10.18 -1.32
N GLN A 46 -19.59 9.20 -1.82
CA GLN A 46 -20.26 9.28 -3.11
C GLN A 46 -21.76 9.37 -2.86
N ALA A 47 -22.35 10.53 -3.17
CA ALA A 47 -23.79 10.72 -3.08
C ALA A 47 -24.44 9.99 -4.25
N ILE A 48 -25.39 9.11 -3.95
CA ILE A 48 -25.95 8.22 -4.96
C ILE A 48 -27.44 8.46 -5.17
N THR A 49 -28.12 9.13 -4.25
CA THR A 49 -29.56 9.31 -4.32
C THR A 49 -29.94 10.78 -4.23
N LYS A 50 -31.19 11.08 -4.66
CA LYS A 50 -31.74 12.43 -4.56
C LYS A 50 -31.92 12.89 -3.11
N ASP A 51 -31.99 11.94 -2.18
CA ASP A 51 -32.15 12.22 -0.75
C ASP A 51 -30.81 12.48 -0.07
N GLU A 52 -29.72 12.57 -0.85
CA GLU A 52 -28.38 12.84 -0.38
C GLU A 52 -27.86 11.81 0.62
N VAL A 53 -28.42 10.60 0.60
CA VAL A 53 -27.93 9.51 1.46
C VAL A 53 -26.68 8.92 0.82
N THR A 54 -25.58 9.04 1.52
CA THR A 54 -24.32 8.43 1.07
C THR A 54 -24.40 6.93 1.29
N THR A 55 -24.32 6.16 0.20
CA THR A 55 -24.36 4.70 0.28
C THR A 55 -23.07 4.03 -0.15
N ARG A 56 -22.12 4.82 -0.61
CA ARG A 56 -20.82 4.30 -1.06
C ARG A 56 -19.69 5.27 -0.71
N TYR A 57 -18.58 4.71 -0.31
CA TYR A 57 -17.35 5.46 -0.08
C TYR A 57 -16.24 4.93 -0.96
N SER A 58 -15.38 5.84 -1.43
CA SER A 58 -14.16 5.50 -2.16
C SER A 58 -12.97 5.76 -1.24
N LEU A 59 -12.04 4.80 -1.20
CA LEU A 59 -10.76 4.98 -0.53
C LEU A 59 -9.72 5.24 -1.61
N ASN A 60 -9.19 6.45 -1.64
CA ASN A 60 -8.15 6.82 -2.62
C ASN A 60 -6.82 6.77 -1.90
N GLY A 61 -5.94 5.86 -2.31
CA GLY A 61 -4.67 5.63 -1.66
C GLY A 61 -3.49 6.05 -2.50
N THR A 62 -2.48 6.57 -1.84
CA THR A 62 -1.22 6.95 -2.46
C THR A 62 -0.09 6.43 -1.61
N ALA A 63 0.93 5.84 -2.24
CA ALA A 63 2.14 5.40 -1.56
C ALA A 63 3.33 6.12 -2.18
N ASN A 64 4.05 6.87 -1.36
CA ASN A 64 5.33 7.45 -1.72
C ASN A 64 6.42 6.54 -1.17
N PHE A 65 7.41 6.20 -1.98
CA PHE A 65 8.45 5.28 -1.55
C PHE A 65 9.82 5.75 -2.00
N VAL A 66 10.83 5.41 -1.19
CA VAL A 66 12.24 5.70 -1.48
C VAL A 66 13.03 4.44 -1.14
N ARG A 67 13.81 3.95 -2.10
CA ARG A 67 14.74 2.84 -1.88
C ARG A 67 16.14 3.42 -1.70
N THR A 68 16.77 3.09 -0.59
CA THR A 68 18.13 3.53 -0.30
C THR A 68 19.07 2.34 -0.17
N ASP A 69 20.33 2.58 -0.48
CA ASP A 69 21.39 1.59 -0.26
C ASP A 69 21.72 1.58 1.23
N GLY A 70 21.62 0.41 1.87
CA GLY A 70 21.85 0.28 3.30
C GLY A 70 23.28 0.55 3.73
N ALA A 71 24.26 0.37 2.83
CA ALA A 71 25.66 0.59 3.16
C ALA A 71 26.06 2.07 3.05
N SER A 72 25.59 2.77 2.03
CA SER A 72 25.99 4.17 1.76
C SER A 72 24.92 5.18 2.18
N GLY A 73 23.68 4.75 2.37
CA GLY A 73 22.56 5.64 2.61
C GLY A 73 22.11 6.42 1.38
N ALA A 74 22.70 6.12 0.22
CA ALA A 74 22.36 6.82 -1.01
C ALA A 74 20.99 6.39 -1.53
N GLU A 75 20.21 7.36 -2.00
CA GLU A 75 18.92 7.10 -2.61
C GLU A 75 19.14 6.42 -3.96
N VAL A 76 18.54 5.23 -4.13
CA VAL A 76 18.65 4.46 -5.37
C VAL A 76 17.48 4.77 -6.30
N THR A 77 16.27 4.85 -5.73
CA THR A 77 15.09 5.12 -6.51
C THR A 77 14.01 5.69 -5.61
N ARG A 78 13.11 6.46 -6.21
CA ARG A 78 11.92 6.96 -5.53
C ARG A 78 10.76 6.96 -6.49
N GLY A 79 9.56 6.97 -5.95
CA GLY A 79 8.39 7.01 -6.78
C GLY A 79 7.12 7.20 -5.97
N GLN A 80 6.02 7.30 -6.70
CA GLN A 80 4.70 7.42 -6.13
C GLN A 80 3.75 6.57 -6.95
N VAL A 81 2.92 5.82 -6.25
CA VAL A 81 1.87 5.03 -6.88
C VAL A 81 0.55 5.36 -6.22
N SER A 82 -0.55 5.19 -6.93
CA SER A 82 -1.87 5.45 -6.39
C SER A 82 -2.89 4.48 -6.97
N THR A 83 -3.93 4.21 -6.19
CA THR A 83 -5.05 3.39 -6.61
C THR A 83 -6.24 3.70 -5.71
N PHE A 84 -7.35 3.01 -5.95
CA PHE A 84 -8.53 3.21 -5.13
C PHE A 84 -9.30 1.91 -4.96
N THR A 85 -10.10 1.87 -3.90
CA THR A 85 -11.10 0.83 -3.66
C THR A 85 -12.37 1.52 -3.21
N SER A 86 -13.46 0.77 -3.16
CA SER A 86 -14.72 1.33 -2.66
C SER A 86 -15.46 0.29 -1.83
N TYR A 87 -16.36 0.77 -0.99
CA TYR A 87 -17.22 -0.11 -0.21
C TYR A 87 -18.61 0.52 -0.04
N SER A 88 -19.61 -0.33 0.14
CA SER A 88 -20.98 0.09 0.33
C SER A 88 -21.32 0.16 1.81
N THR A 89 -22.15 1.14 2.19
CA THR A 89 -22.67 1.25 3.56
C THR A 89 -24.05 0.63 3.70
N ARG A 90 -24.54 -0.05 2.66
CA ARG A 90 -25.82 -0.77 2.74
C ARG A 90 -25.65 -2.01 3.58
N GLY A 91 -26.64 -2.28 4.41
CA GLY A 91 -26.67 -3.45 5.26
C GLY A 91 -26.48 -3.12 6.72
N THR A 92 -26.07 -4.11 7.52
CA THR A 92 -25.88 -3.92 8.94
C THR A 92 -24.61 -3.14 9.22
N THR A 93 -24.50 -2.57 10.43
CA THR A 93 -23.28 -1.89 10.88
C THR A 93 -22.09 -2.85 10.82
N ILE A 94 -22.28 -4.10 11.23
CA ILE A 94 -21.21 -5.11 11.21
C ILE A 94 -20.75 -5.37 9.77
N ALA A 95 -21.71 -5.52 8.84
CA ALA A 95 -21.39 -5.75 7.43
C ALA A 95 -20.64 -4.55 6.82
N THR A 96 -21.05 -3.34 7.19
CA THR A 96 -20.39 -2.11 6.71
C THR A 96 -18.95 -2.03 7.24
N MET A 97 -18.73 -2.35 8.51
CA MET A 97 -17.39 -2.35 9.09
C MET A 97 -16.49 -3.39 8.44
N ALA A 98 -17.02 -4.57 8.16
CA ALA A 98 -16.28 -5.62 7.47
C ALA A 98 -15.92 -5.20 6.05
N ALA A 99 -16.85 -4.55 5.34
CA ALA A 99 -16.61 -4.05 3.99
C ALA A 99 -15.54 -2.96 3.97
N GLU A 100 -15.57 -2.06 4.96
CA GLU A 100 -14.56 -1.01 5.10
C GLU A 100 -13.18 -1.61 5.34
N GLN A 101 -13.08 -2.56 6.25
CA GLN A 101 -11.81 -3.23 6.55
C GLN A 101 -11.26 -3.95 5.32
N ASP A 102 -12.12 -4.66 4.59
CA ASP A 102 -11.73 -5.34 3.37
C ASP A 102 -11.23 -4.35 2.31
N ALA A 103 -11.89 -3.19 2.19
CA ALA A 103 -11.47 -2.17 1.24
C ALA A 103 -10.08 -1.62 1.58
N HIS A 104 -9.80 -1.39 2.86
CA HIS A 104 -8.47 -0.96 3.31
C HIS A 104 -7.41 -2.03 3.02
N ASP A 105 -7.71 -3.28 3.31
CA ASP A 105 -6.76 -4.37 3.06
C ASP A 105 -6.43 -4.50 1.56
N ARG A 106 -7.46 -4.45 0.71
CA ARG A 106 -7.25 -4.52 -0.73
C ARG A 106 -6.44 -3.33 -1.24
N LEU A 107 -6.76 -2.14 -0.74
CA LEU A 107 -6.04 -0.92 -1.14
C LEU A 107 -4.56 -1.03 -0.80
N ALA A 108 -4.23 -1.43 0.43
CA ALA A 108 -2.85 -1.55 0.86
C ALA A 108 -2.08 -2.59 0.03
N ARG A 109 -2.72 -3.73 -0.27
CA ARG A 109 -2.09 -4.77 -1.10
C ARG A 109 -1.86 -4.30 -2.53
N MET A 110 -2.84 -3.58 -3.10
CA MET A 110 -2.71 -3.04 -4.45
C MET A 110 -1.59 -2.02 -4.54
N LEU A 111 -1.47 -1.15 -3.54
CA LEU A 111 -0.37 -0.18 -3.48
C LEU A 111 0.97 -0.90 -3.38
N ALA A 112 1.06 -1.93 -2.54
CA ALA A 112 2.28 -2.71 -2.41
C ALA A 112 2.67 -3.38 -3.71
N ASP A 113 1.70 -3.97 -4.42
CA ASP A 113 1.95 -4.62 -5.70
C ASP A 113 2.46 -3.62 -6.75
N GLN A 114 1.92 -2.40 -6.76
CA GLN A 114 2.38 -1.36 -7.67
C GLN A 114 3.81 -0.92 -7.34
N VAL A 115 4.13 -0.79 -6.05
CA VAL A 115 5.49 -0.46 -5.63
C VAL A 115 6.47 -1.55 -6.07
N VAL A 116 6.13 -2.81 -5.84
CA VAL A 116 6.97 -3.94 -6.28
C VAL A 116 7.21 -3.89 -7.77
N THR A 117 6.17 -3.65 -8.55
CA THR A 117 6.29 -3.54 -10.02
C THR A 117 7.27 -2.42 -10.40
N ARG A 118 7.18 -1.27 -9.74
CA ARG A 118 8.07 -0.15 -10.00
C ARG A 118 9.52 -0.46 -9.61
N LEU A 119 9.72 -1.14 -8.48
CA LEU A 119 11.05 -1.52 -8.05
C LEU A 119 11.71 -2.52 -9.00
N LEU A 120 10.95 -3.49 -9.48
CA LEU A 120 11.45 -4.48 -10.42
C LEU A 120 11.76 -3.86 -11.79
N ALA A 121 11.03 -2.84 -12.19
CA ALA A 121 11.24 -2.19 -13.48
C ALA A 121 12.52 -1.35 -13.51
N VAL A 122 12.97 -0.83 -12.37
CA VAL A 122 14.15 0.03 -12.31
C VAL A 122 15.43 -0.78 -12.50
N ASP A 123 15.61 -1.84 -11.72
CA ASP A 123 16.82 -2.67 -11.80
C ASP A 123 16.51 -4.06 -11.25
N PRO A 124 15.93 -4.95 -12.07
CA PRO A 124 15.59 -6.30 -11.60
C PRO A 124 16.78 -7.08 -11.04
N ALA A 125 17.97 -6.88 -11.57
CA ALA A 125 19.15 -7.61 -11.12
C ALA A 125 19.56 -7.22 -9.71
N SER A 126 19.30 -6.00 -9.28
CA SER A 126 19.69 -5.55 -7.94
C SER A 126 18.82 -6.15 -6.83
N LEU A 127 17.70 -6.79 -7.20
CA LEU A 127 16.75 -7.39 -6.25
C LEU A 127 16.95 -8.89 -6.09
N GLN A 128 17.88 -9.46 -6.81
CA GLN A 128 18.15 -10.90 -6.79
C GLN A 128 19.32 -11.24 -5.86
#